data_9af4cf4564c7165c334b0f578cc793a8
#
_entry.id   9af4cf4564c7165c334b0f578cc793a8
#
_cell.length_a   1.000
_cell.length_b   1.000
_cell.length_c   1.000
_cell.angle_alpha   90.00
_cell.angle_beta   90.00
_cell.angle_gamma   90.00
#
_symmetry.space_group_name_H-M   'P 1'
#
loop_
_entity.id
_entity.type
_entity.pdbx_description
1 polymer ?
#
loop_
_entity_poly.entity_id
_entity_poly.type
_entity_poly.pdbx_seq_one_letter_code
_entity_poly.pdbx_strand_id
1 'polypeptide(L)'
;GVHASGQVIHFVTRLKRWDVGILHRALNSRLPTTIRVLKVAEVPLEFHAQRSALKKQYSYYFQQGSSALPYCEPYSWWIQKRLDQKAMQRGLDHLVGEKDFKVFQARGAKPGPTVRQILEARVEWVPLPQGMPGAWAQAALGSWGEPQEFGFVRVKLVGTGFLKQMVRGIAGTLLQVGDGRRDPDCFRELLESGKRAEVGPTAPGRALWLEQVWYEDFA
;
A
#
# COMPACT_ATOMS: atom_id res chain seq x y z
N GLY A 1 -1.21 -3.82 11.72
CA GLY A 1 -0.04 -4.20 10.95
C GLY A 1 -0.03 -3.63 9.53
N VAL A 2 -0.78 -2.56 9.23
CA VAL A 2 -0.72 -1.80 7.97
C VAL A 2 -0.35 -0.37 8.34
N HIS A 3 0.57 0.23 7.60
CA HIS A 3 1.01 1.60 7.81
C HIS A 3 0.15 2.60 7.04
N ALA A 4 0.21 3.86 7.43
CA ALA A 4 -0.42 4.95 6.70
C ALA A 4 0.37 6.24 6.86
N SER A 5 0.65 6.92 5.76
CA SER A 5 1.11 8.30 5.71
C SER A 5 -0.03 9.27 5.41
N GLY A 6 -1.16 8.77 4.89
CA GLY A 6 -2.32 9.56 4.48
C GLY A 6 -3.65 9.10 5.08
N GLN A 7 -3.66 8.52 6.29
CA GLN A 7 -4.90 8.14 6.97
C GLN A 7 -5.71 9.38 7.32
N VAL A 8 -7.01 9.35 7.05
CA VAL A 8 -7.96 10.40 7.41
C VAL A 8 -9.02 9.83 8.35
N ILE A 9 -9.30 10.55 9.42
CA ILE A 9 -10.41 10.30 10.33
C ILE A 9 -11.30 11.53 10.43
N HIS A 10 -12.53 11.36 10.84
CA HIS A 10 -13.44 12.45 11.13
C HIS A 10 -14.13 12.20 12.48
N PHE A 11 -14.50 13.26 13.15
CA PHE A 11 -15.32 13.23 14.36
C PHE A 11 -16.10 14.54 14.50
N VAL A 12 -17.18 14.51 15.25
CA VAL A 12 -17.97 15.70 15.59
C VAL A 12 -17.59 16.13 17.00
N THR A 13 -17.35 17.43 17.19
CA THR A 13 -17.08 18.00 18.51
C THR A 13 -18.02 19.18 18.79
N ARG A 14 -18.43 19.34 20.03
CA ARG A 14 -19.18 20.50 20.53
C ARG A 14 -18.29 21.57 21.17
N LEU A 15 -16.98 21.37 21.17
CA LEU A 15 -16.02 22.27 21.81
C LEU A 15 -15.80 23.53 20.96
N LYS A 16 -16.58 24.56 21.21
CA LYS A 16 -16.51 25.85 20.50
C LYS A 16 -15.20 26.65 20.74
N ARG A 17 -14.35 26.21 21.66
CA ARG A 17 -13.14 26.94 22.08
C ARG A 17 -11.85 26.54 21.34
N TRP A 18 -11.91 25.58 20.46
CA TRP A 18 -10.72 25.02 19.85
C TRP A 18 -10.66 25.42 18.39
N ASP A 19 -9.77 26.34 18.07
CA ASP A 19 -9.36 26.49 16.68
C ASP A 19 -8.58 25.22 16.21
N VAL A 20 -8.46 25.05 14.91
CA VAL A 20 -7.80 23.88 14.30
C VAL A 20 -6.34 23.74 14.75
N GLY A 21 -5.64 24.87 15.02
CA GLY A 21 -4.24 24.86 15.48
C GLY A 21 -4.09 24.38 16.92
N ILE A 22 -5.00 24.80 17.81
CA ILE A 22 -5.02 24.31 19.20
C ILE A 22 -5.33 22.82 19.22
N LEU A 23 -6.33 22.39 18.46
CA LEU A 23 -6.71 20.97 18.37
C LEU A 23 -5.57 20.12 17.80
N HIS A 24 -4.89 20.57 16.76
CA HIS A 24 -3.73 19.88 16.18
C HIS A 24 -2.63 19.65 17.24
N ARG A 25 -2.25 20.68 17.99
CA ARG A 25 -1.24 20.57 19.07
C ARG A 25 -1.70 19.64 20.19
N ALA A 26 -2.96 19.78 20.61
CA ALA A 26 -3.53 18.96 21.69
C ALA A 26 -3.59 17.47 21.32
N LEU A 27 -3.96 17.13 20.08
CA LEU A 27 -3.93 15.75 19.60
C LEU A 27 -2.52 15.18 19.62
N ASN A 28 -1.55 15.91 19.04
CA ASN A 28 -0.17 15.46 18.97
C ASN A 28 0.55 15.36 20.32
N SER A 29 0.09 16.10 21.36
CA SER A 29 0.63 16.00 22.72
C SER A 29 0.16 14.73 23.45
N ARG A 30 -0.93 14.11 23.02
CA ARG A 30 -1.53 12.93 23.65
C ARG A 30 -1.32 11.63 22.90
N LEU A 31 -1.03 11.70 21.61
CA LEU A 31 -0.80 10.54 20.78
C LEU A 31 0.60 9.94 21.03
N PRO A 32 0.74 8.61 20.93
CA PRO A 32 2.04 7.97 21.01
C PRO A 32 2.96 8.44 19.87
N THR A 33 4.27 8.28 20.04
CA THR A 33 5.28 8.73 19.06
C THR A 33 5.13 8.09 17.68
N THR A 34 4.45 6.97 17.59
CA THR A 34 4.17 6.24 16.35
C THR A 34 2.99 6.80 15.55
N ILE A 35 2.27 7.77 16.10
CA ILE A 35 1.12 8.42 15.44
C ILE A 35 1.33 9.93 15.46
N ARG A 36 1.14 10.57 14.31
CA ARG A 36 1.20 12.04 14.18
C ARG A 36 0.04 12.54 13.32
N VAL A 37 -0.65 13.55 13.83
CA VAL A 37 -1.62 14.34 13.07
C VAL A 37 -0.84 15.37 12.28
N LEU A 38 -0.93 15.31 10.95
CA LEU A 38 -0.24 16.23 10.05
C LEU A 38 -1.08 17.49 9.79
N LYS A 39 -2.39 17.32 9.70
CA LYS A 39 -3.33 18.41 9.42
C LYS A 39 -4.65 18.18 10.15
N VAL A 40 -5.25 19.26 10.61
CA VAL A 40 -6.64 19.32 11.09
C VAL A 40 -7.37 20.34 10.22
N ALA A 41 -8.60 20.03 9.84
CA ALA A 41 -9.46 20.94 9.08
C ALA A 41 -10.92 20.79 9.53
N GLU A 42 -11.67 21.88 9.48
CA GLU A 42 -13.12 21.84 9.58
C GLU A 42 -13.70 21.40 8.24
N VAL A 43 -14.73 20.59 8.30
CA VAL A 43 -15.43 20.05 7.12
C VAL A 43 -16.94 20.09 7.36
N PRO A 44 -17.78 20.05 6.32
CA PRO A 44 -19.23 19.96 6.45
C PRO A 44 -19.66 18.75 7.29
N LEU A 45 -20.82 18.83 7.96
CA LEU A 45 -21.33 17.76 8.81
C LEU A 45 -21.60 16.45 8.05
N GLU A 46 -21.86 16.54 6.77
CA GLU A 46 -22.10 15.42 5.86
C GLU A 46 -20.82 14.66 5.51
N PHE A 47 -19.66 15.25 5.76
CA PHE A 47 -18.38 14.63 5.47
C PHE A 47 -18.19 13.34 6.26
N HIS A 48 -17.77 12.31 5.55
CA HIS A 48 -17.44 11.03 6.14
C HIS A 48 -16.14 10.50 5.54
N ALA A 49 -15.06 10.43 6.31
CA ALA A 49 -13.71 10.07 5.86
C ALA A 49 -13.63 8.80 4.99
N GLN A 50 -14.53 7.85 5.14
CA GLN A 50 -14.55 6.65 4.32
C GLN A 50 -15.46 6.78 3.10
N ARG A 51 -16.68 7.35 3.25
CA ARG A 51 -17.70 7.40 2.20
C ARG A 51 -17.49 8.55 1.22
N SER A 52 -16.99 9.70 1.71
CA SER A 52 -16.70 10.86 0.90
C SER A 52 -15.36 10.75 0.14
N ALA A 53 -14.62 9.66 0.33
CA ALA A 53 -13.36 9.45 -0.37
C ALA A 53 -13.63 9.15 -1.86
N LEU A 54 -13.03 9.94 -2.76
CA LEU A 54 -13.11 9.76 -4.20
C LEU A 54 -12.21 8.63 -4.70
N LYS A 55 -10.98 8.61 -4.21
CA LYS A 55 -9.97 7.58 -4.52
C LYS A 55 -8.96 7.46 -3.39
N LYS A 56 -8.24 6.34 -3.40
CA LYS A 56 -7.21 6.01 -2.40
C LYS A 56 -5.99 5.46 -3.11
N GLN A 57 -4.81 5.77 -2.58
CA GLN A 57 -3.55 5.18 -3.02
C GLN A 57 -3.03 4.25 -1.93
N TYR A 58 -2.73 3.02 -2.33
CA TYR A 58 -1.96 2.08 -1.55
C TYR A 58 -0.63 1.79 -2.24
N SER A 59 0.42 1.64 -1.46
CA SER A 59 1.71 1.14 -1.94
C SER A 59 2.14 -0.07 -1.13
N TYR A 60 2.74 -1.05 -1.81
CA TYR A 60 3.33 -2.22 -1.20
C TYR A 60 4.83 -2.25 -1.52
N TYR A 61 5.68 -2.45 -0.50
CA TYR A 61 7.12 -2.35 -0.64
C TYR A 61 7.79 -3.70 -0.47
N PHE A 62 8.38 -4.22 -1.55
CA PHE A 62 9.29 -5.36 -1.51
C PHE A 62 10.72 -4.82 -1.39
N GLN A 63 11.41 -5.12 -0.29
CA GLN A 63 12.82 -4.80 -0.14
C GLN A 63 13.64 -5.80 -0.97
N GLN A 64 14.50 -5.30 -1.84
CA GLN A 64 15.45 -6.08 -2.62
C GLN A 64 16.85 -5.92 -2.05
N GLY A 65 17.64 -6.99 -2.07
CA GLY A 65 19.02 -7.00 -1.59
C GLY A 65 19.45 -8.36 -1.08
N SER A 66 20.76 -8.55 -0.93
CA SER A 66 21.37 -9.81 -0.46
C SER A 66 20.99 -10.18 0.98
N SER A 67 20.62 -9.17 1.80
CA SER A 67 20.17 -9.35 3.17
C SER A 67 19.02 -8.41 3.52
N ALA A 68 18.24 -8.77 4.52
CA ALA A 68 17.24 -7.89 5.10
C ALA A 68 17.92 -6.72 5.83
N LEU A 69 17.39 -5.50 5.63
CA LEU A 69 17.79 -4.35 6.43
C LEU A 69 16.91 -4.26 7.66
N PRO A 70 17.46 -4.41 8.88
CA PRO A 70 16.64 -4.48 10.10
C PRO A 70 15.73 -3.27 10.32
N TYR A 71 16.17 -2.07 9.95
CA TYR A 71 15.37 -0.84 10.07
C TYR A 71 14.26 -0.72 9.00
N CYS A 72 14.35 -1.48 7.89
CA CYS A 72 13.30 -1.55 6.86
C CYS A 72 12.32 -2.72 7.11
N GLU A 73 12.69 -3.69 7.93
CA GLU A 73 11.90 -4.88 8.21
C GLU A 73 10.48 -4.55 8.71
N PRO A 74 10.25 -3.57 9.60
CA PRO A 74 8.90 -3.21 10.04
C PRO A 74 8.03 -2.59 8.94
N TYR A 75 8.63 -2.13 7.82
CA TYR A 75 8.00 -1.28 6.82
C TYR A 75 7.98 -1.87 5.41
N SER A 76 8.59 -3.04 5.22
CA SER A 76 8.72 -3.69 3.92
C SER A 76 8.70 -5.20 4.03
N TRP A 77 8.68 -5.88 2.90
CA TRP A 77 8.84 -7.32 2.82
C TRP A 77 10.13 -7.64 2.07
N TRP A 78 11.14 -8.11 2.78
CA TRP A 78 12.40 -8.51 2.17
C TRP A 78 12.23 -9.77 1.32
N ILE A 79 12.76 -9.69 0.10
CA ILE A 79 12.77 -10.77 -0.89
C ILE A 79 14.20 -10.90 -1.41
N GLN A 80 14.83 -12.03 -1.14
CA GLN A 80 16.20 -12.29 -1.54
C GLN A 80 16.34 -12.41 -3.07
N LYS A 81 15.37 -13.06 -3.74
CA LYS A 81 15.40 -13.24 -5.17
C LYS A 81 15.08 -11.93 -5.90
N ARG A 82 15.88 -11.61 -6.93
CA ARG A 82 15.61 -10.45 -7.79
C ARG A 82 14.25 -10.61 -8.48
N LEU A 83 13.44 -9.58 -8.45
CA LEU A 83 12.10 -9.57 -9.03
C LEU A 83 12.12 -9.00 -10.45
N ASP A 84 11.47 -9.68 -11.39
CA ASP A 84 11.22 -9.18 -12.74
C ASP A 84 10.09 -8.13 -12.70
N GLN A 85 10.50 -6.86 -12.60
CA GLN A 85 9.56 -5.72 -12.53
C GLN A 85 8.73 -5.58 -13.82
N LYS A 86 9.27 -5.99 -14.99
CA LYS A 86 8.52 -5.94 -16.26
C LYS A 86 7.41 -6.99 -16.28
N ALA A 87 7.69 -8.20 -15.82
CA ALA A 87 6.68 -9.23 -15.66
C ALA A 87 5.60 -8.81 -14.64
N MET A 88 6.02 -8.24 -13.51
CA MET A 88 5.09 -7.70 -12.50
C MET A 88 4.20 -6.59 -13.07
N GLN A 89 4.75 -5.67 -13.89
CA GLN A 89 3.94 -4.61 -14.52
C GLN A 89 2.91 -5.19 -15.48
N ARG A 90 3.28 -6.16 -16.34
CA ARG A 90 2.31 -6.85 -17.23
C ARG A 90 1.18 -7.49 -16.42
N GLY A 91 1.49 -8.12 -15.28
CA GLY A 91 0.46 -8.67 -14.40
C GLY A 91 -0.48 -7.59 -13.83
N LEU A 92 0.06 -6.44 -13.41
CA LEU A 92 -0.74 -5.31 -12.90
C LEU A 92 -1.63 -4.67 -13.97
N ASP A 93 -1.19 -4.65 -15.21
CA ASP A 93 -1.96 -4.03 -16.32
C ASP A 93 -3.33 -4.72 -16.47
N HIS A 94 -3.44 -6.01 -16.16
CA HIS A 94 -4.72 -6.74 -16.14
C HIS A 94 -5.69 -6.25 -15.06
N LEU A 95 -5.23 -5.52 -14.04
CA LEU A 95 -6.08 -5.04 -12.94
C LEU A 95 -6.71 -3.67 -13.23
N VAL A 96 -6.18 -2.91 -14.18
CA VAL A 96 -6.67 -1.56 -14.48
C VAL A 96 -8.08 -1.60 -15.06
N GLY A 97 -8.90 -0.63 -14.66
CA GLY A 97 -10.30 -0.51 -15.05
C GLY A 97 -11.27 -1.00 -13.97
N GLU A 98 -12.55 -1.07 -14.34
CA GLU A 98 -13.62 -1.56 -13.48
C GLU A 98 -13.76 -3.08 -13.64
N LYS A 99 -13.64 -3.81 -12.53
CA LYS A 99 -13.64 -5.28 -12.51
C LYS A 99 -14.23 -5.82 -11.20
N ASP A 100 -14.68 -7.05 -11.20
CA ASP A 100 -15.04 -7.78 -9.97
C ASP A 100 -13.79 -8.36 -9.31
N PHE A 101 -13.39 -7.75 -8.19
CA PHE A 101 -12.24 -8.17 -7.39
C PHE A 101 -12.58 -9.17 -6.28
N LYS A 102 -13.74 -9.83 -6.34
CA LYS A 102 -14.18 -10.80 -5.33
C LYS A 102 -13.11 -11.86 -5.03
N VAL A 103 -12.38 -12.31 -6.04
CA VAL A 103 -11.30 -13.30 -5.91
C VAL A 103 -10.21 -12.84 -4.92
N PHE A 104 -9.93 -11.55 -4.81
CA PHE A 104 -8.96 -10.97 -3.88
C PHE A 104 -9.53 -10.58 -2.51
N GLN A 105 -10.84 -10.77 -2.29
CA GLN A 105 -11.48 -10.42 -1.01
C GLN A 105 -11.13 -11.45 0.07
N ALA A 106 -10.84 -10.99 1.30
CA ALA A 106 -10.59 -11.87 2.44
C ALA A 106 -11.81 -12.74 2.78
N ARG A 107 -11.56 -13.96 3.23
CA ARG A 107 -12.62 -14.80 3.83
C ARG A 107 -13.24 -14.09 5.03
N GLY A 108 -14.55 -14.24 5.21
CA GLY A 108 -15.28 -13.61 6.32
C GLY A 108 -15.38 -12.07 6.20
N ALA A 109 -15.20 -11.50 5.03
CA ALA A 109 -15.56 -10.11 4.79
C ALA A 109 -17.09 -9.94 4.83
N LYS A 110 -17.55 -8.76 5.25
CA LYS A 110 -18.98 -8.45 5.21
C LYS A 110 -19.49 -8.52 3.77
N PRO A 111 -20.69 -9.06 3.53
CA PRO A 111 -21.32 -9.03 2.21
C PRO A 111 -21.42 -7.59 1.68
N GLY A 112 -21.27 -7.43 0.40
CA GLY A 112 -21.36 -6.13 -0.28
C GLY A 112 -20.78 -6.18 -1.69
N PRO A 113 -20.89 -5.08 -2.46
CA PRO A 113 -20.38 -5.01 -3.82
C PRO A 113 -18.87 -5.30 -3.87
N THR A 114 -18.45 -6.11 -4.83
CA THR A 114 -17.05 -6.51 -5.02
C THR A 114 -16.39 -5.89 -6.25
N VAL A 115 -17.21 -5.25 -7.09
CA VAL A 115 -16.73 -4.45 -8.23
C VAL A 115 -15.98 -3.21 -7.71
N ARG A 116 -14.79 -2.99 -8.23
CA ARG A 116 -13.94 -1.82 -7.92
C ARG A 116 -13.31 -1.30 -9.21
N GLN A 117 -12.94 -0.03 -9.20
CA GLN A 117 -12.20 0.58 -10.29
C GLN A 117 -10.78 0.86 -9.84
N ILE A 118 -9.81 0.25 -10.51
CA ILE A 118 -8.39 0.59 -10.38
C ILE A 118 -8.06 1.60 -11.48
N LEU A 119 -7.66 2.80 -11.06
CA LEU A 119 -7.34 3.92 -11.93
C LEU A 119 -5.90 3.90 -12.40
N GLU A 120 -5.01 3.41 -11.54
CA GLU A 120 -3.58 3.30 -11.81
C GLU A 120 -3.00 2.09 -11.07
N ALA A 121 -2.14 1.34 -11.75
CA ALA A 121 -1.38 0.23 -11.19
C ALA A 121 0.05 0.28 -11.75
N ARG A 122 1.07 0.47 -10.90
CA ARG A 122 2.47 0.66 -11.30
C ARG A 122 3.41 -0.16 -10.45
N VAL A 123 4.47 -0.64 -11.09
CA VAL A 123 5.67 -1.18 -10.45
C VAL A 123 6.79 -0.17 -10.66
N GLU A 124 7.42 0.25 -9.58
CA GLU A 124 8.46 1.28 -9.60
C GLU A 124 9.66 0.84 -8.76
N TRP A 125 10.86 1.12 -9.25
CA TRP A 125 12.06 1.01 -8.44
C TRP A 125 12.24 2.26 -7.59
N VAL A 126 12.40 2.07 -6.28
CA VAL A 126 12.67 3.14 -5.32
C VAL A 126 14.02 2.84 -4.67
N PRO A 127 15.07 3.61 -4.98
CA PRO A 127 16.37 3.43 -4.35
C PRO A 127 16.30 3.76 -2.85
N LEU A 128 17.26 3.24 -2.08
CA LEU A 128 17.41 3.67 -0.70
C LEU A 128 17.68 5.18 -0.63
N PRO A 129 17.13 5.88 0.37
CA PRO A 129 17.41 7.31 0.56
C PRO A 129 18.91 7.58 0.65
N GLN A 130 19.39 8.61 -0.04
CA GLN A 130 20.76 9.09 0.11
C GLN A 130 20.97 9.61 1.54
N GLY A 131 22.17 9.36 2.10
CA GLY A 131 22.52 9.80 3.45
C GLY A 131 22.31 8.75 4.55
N MET A 132 21.95 7.54 4.21
CA MET A 132 22.05 6.43 5.17
C MET A 132 23.50 6.18 5.58
N PRO A 133 23.76 5.83 6.87
CA PRO A 133 25.12 5.52 7.33
C PRO A 133 25.79 4.48 6.42
N GLY A 134 27.00 4.79 5.92
CA GLY A 134 27.70 4.00 4.89
C GLY A 134 27.91 2.52 5.28
N ALA A 135 28.10 2.23 6.58
CA ALA A 135 28.20 0.86 7.08
C ALA A 135 26.92 0.03 6.80
N TRP A 136 25.77 0.66 6.76
CA TRP A 136 24.49 -0.01 6.49
C TRP A 136 24.26 -0.23 4.99
N ALA A 137 24.75 0.72 4.17
CA ALA A 137 24.78 0.54 2.74
C ALA A 137 25.74 -0.58 2.34
N GLN A 138 26.92 -0.68 2.96
CA GLN A 138 27.89 -1.75 2.72
C GLN A 138 27.42 -3.13 3.18
N ALA A 139 26.80 -3.24 4.36
CA ALA A 139 26.22 -4.51 4.82
C ALA A 139 25.10 -4.98 3.89
N ALA A 140 24.42 -4.06 3.24
CA ALA A 140 23.37 -4.32 2.28
C ALA A 140 23.90 -4.74 0.90
N LEU A 141 25.10 -4.33 0.50
CA LEU A 141 25.66 -4.59 -0.82
C LEU A 141 26.06 -6.04 -1.05
N GLY A 142 26.48 -6.77 -0.03
CA GLY A 142 26.79 -8.20 -0.06
C GLY A 142 27.30 -8.73 -1.41
N SER A 143 26.88 -9.91 -1.80
CA SER A 143 27.25 -10.57 -3.06
C SER A 143 26.54 -10.04 -4.32
N TRP A 144 25.69 -9.02 -4.20
CA TRP A 144 24.94 -8.47 -5.34
C TRP A 144 25.73 -7.39 -6.11
N GLY A 145 26.88 -6.97 -5.60
CA GLY A 145 27.94 -6.28 -6.35
C GLY A 145 27.73 -4.78 -6.59
N GLU A 146 26.54 -4.25 -6.75
CA GLU A 146 26.31 -2.84 -7.09
C GLU A 146 25.33 -2.14 -6.16
N PRO A 147 25.65 -0.90 -5.69
CA PRO A 147 24.76 -0.10 -4.84
C PRO A 147 23.35 0.15 -5.42
N GLN A 148 23.26 0.14 -6.75
CA GLN A 148 21.99 0.37 -7.48
C GLN A 148 21.02 -0.80 -7.38
N GLU A 149 21.46 -1.95 -6.89
CA GLU A 149 20.63 -3.14 -6.73
C GLU A 149 19.90 -3.20 -5.38
N PHE A 150 20.20 -2.25 -4.50
CA PHE A 150 19.60 -2.17 -3.18
C PHE A 150 18.51 -1.09 -3.14
N GLY A 151 17.30 -1.51 -2.82
CA GLY A 151 16.16 -0.60 -2.79
C GLY A 151 14.85 -1.34 -2.62
N PHE A 152 13.80 -0.73 -3.08
CA PHE A 152 12.46 -1.30 -3.00
C PHE A 152 11.83 -1.42 -4.40
N VAL A 153 11.19 -2.54 -4.64
CA VAL A 153 10.17 -2.64 -5.68
C VAL A 153 8.86 -2.17 -5.05
N ARG A 154 8.41 -0.98 -5.41
CA ARG A 154 7.13 -0.41 -4.98
C ARG A 154 6.04 -0.80 -5.95
N VAL A 155 4.96 -1.36 -5.43
CA VAL A 155 3.71 -1.62 -6.15
C VAL A 155 2.71 -0.56 -5.72
N LYS A 156 2.39 0.37 -6.62
CA LYS A 156 1.42 1.46 -6.42
C LYS A 156 0.09 1.10 -7.03
N LEU A 157 -0.98 1.21 -6.26
CA LEU A 157 -2.35 1.03 -6.72
C LEU A 157 -3.19 2.24 -6.33
N VAL A 158 -3.84 2.87 -7.31
CA VAL A 158 -4.83 3.95 -7.09
C VAL A 158 -6.19 3.45 -7.56
N GLY A 159 -7.21 3.57 -6.73
CA GLY A 159 -8.55 3.13 -7.08
C GLY A 159 -9.64 3.82 -6.24
N THR A 160 -10.89 3.71 -6.69
CA THR A 160 -12.05 4.29 -5.99
C THR A 160 -12.37 3.58 -4.67
N GLY A 161 -11.90 2.34 -4.51
CA GLY A 161 -12.07 1.55 -3.30
C GLY A 161 -11.32 0.22 -3.37
N PHE A 162 -11.08 -0.37 -2.22
CA PHE A 162 -10.39 -1.66 -2.10
C PHE A 162 -11.15 -2.57 -1.14
N LEU A 163 -11.20 -3.85 -1.48
CA LEU A 163 -11.79 -4.88 -0.63
C LEU A 163 -10.82 -5.24 0.51
N LYS A 164 -11.36 -5.83 1.56
CA LYS A 164 -10.54 -6.31 2.71
C LYS A 164 -9.45 -7.25 2.21
N GLN A 165 -8.18 -6.95 2.50
CA GLN A 165 -6.96 -7.67 2.09
C GLN A 165 -6.69 -7.74 0.58
N MET A 166 -7.45 -7.04 -0.26
CA MET A 166 -7.30 -7.06 -1.72
C MET A 166 -5.86 -6.76 -2.15
N VAL A 167 -5.29 -5.64 -1.73
CA VAL A 167 -3.93 -5.23 -2.10
C VAL A 167 -2.88 -6.25 -1.65
N ARG A 168 -3.05 -6.85 -0.47
CA ARG A 168 -2.14 -7.89 0.03
C ARG A 168 -2.24 -9.20 -0.76
N GLY A 169 -3.44 -9.57 -1.22
CA GLY A 169 -3.62 -10.71 -2.11
C GLY A 169 -2.98 -10.48 -3.48
N ILE A 170 -3.17 -9.27 -4.03
CA ILE A 170 -2.50 -8.83 -5.26
C ILE A 170 -0.97 -8.88 -5.09
N ALA A 171 -0.42 -8.30 -4.02
CA ALA A 171 1.02 -8.28 -3.77
C ALA A 171 1.63 -9.70 -3.63
N GLY A 172 0.94 -10.62 -2.94
CA GLY A 172 1.41 -12.00 -2.81
C GLY A 172 1.37 -12.78 -4.11
N THR A 173 0.37 -12.55 -4.97
CA THR A 173 0.32 -13.12 -6.32
C THR A 173 1.42 -12.51 -7.20
N LEU A 174 1.60 -11.20 -7.09
CA LEU A 174 2.60 -10.45 -7.86
C LEU A 174 4.04 -10.86 -7.52
N LEU A 175 4.31 -11.23 -6.25
CA LEU A 175 5.58 -11.82 -5.87
C LEU A 175 5.87 -13.10 -6.68
N GLN A 176 4.86 -13.97 -6.86
CA GLN A 176 5.03 -15.21 -7.62
C GLN A 176 5.26 -14.95 -9.13
N VAL A 177 4.73 -13.85 -9.65
CA VAL A 177 5.02 -13.38 -11.01
C VAL A 177 6.45 -12.84 -11.09
N GLY A 178 6.84 -11.96 -10.16
CA GLY A 178 8.15 -11.33 -10.15
C GLY A 178 9.31 -12.32 -9.94
N ASP A 179 9.10 -13.40 -9.20
CA ASP A 179 10.11 -14.45 -9.01
C ASP A 179 10.07 -15.57 -10.06
N GLY A 180 9.18 -15.45 -11.06
CA GLY A 180 9.07 -16.37 -12.21
C GLY A 180 8.32 -17.66 -11.92
N ARG A 181 7.63 -17.79 -10.79
CA ARG A 181 6.79 -18.98 -10.46
C ARG A 181 5.43 -18.97 -11.15
N ARG A 182 5.00 -17.80 -11.66
CA ARG A 182 3.72 -17.62 -12.35
C ARG A 182 3.86 -16.73 -13.57
N ASP A 183 3.03 -17.01 -14.57
CA ASP A 183 2.86 -16.11 -15.70
C ASP A 183 2.09 -14.84 -15.30
N PRO A 184 2.42 -13.65 -15.83
CA PRO A 184 1.66 -12.42 -15.64
C PRO A 184 0.16 -12.54 -15.96
N ASP A 185 -0.21 -13.35 -16.94
CA ASP A 185 -1.60 -13.58 -17.37
C ASP A 185 -2.47 -14.24 -16.28
N CYS A 186 -1.85 -14.81 -15.24
CA CYS A 186 -2.58 -15.37 -14.10
C CYS A 186 -3.55 -14.36 -13.44
N PHE A 187 -3.29 -13.06 -13.53
CA PHE A 187 -4.21 -12.05 -13.00
C PHE A 187 -5.51 -11.98 -13.80
N ARG A 188 -5.44 -12.08 -15.12
CA ARG A 188 -6.63 -12.19 -15.98
C ARG A 188 -7.43 -13.45 -15.63
N GLU A 189 -6.75 -14.59 -15.58
CA GLU A 189 -7.36 -15.87 -15.26
C GLU A 189 -8.04 -15.88 -13.89
N LEU A 190 -7.41 -15.28 -12.86
CA LEU A 190 -7.96 -15.14 -11.52
C LEU A 190 -9.24 -14.28 -11.50
N LEU A 191 -9.26 -13.18 -12.25
CA LEU A 191 -10.44 -12.32 -12.36
C LEU A 191 -11.60 -13.03 -13.07
N GLU A 192 -11.31 -13.82 -14.10
CA GLU A 192 -12.29 -14.59 -14.87
C GLU A 192 -12.80 -15.83 -14.10
N SER A 193 -11.91 -16.61 -13.49
CA SER A 193 -12.26 -17.85 -12.80
C SER A 193 -12.94 -17.62 -11.46
N GLY A 194 -12.61 -16.50 -10.79
CA GLY A 194 -13.09 -16.19 -9.43
C GLY A 194 -12.60 -17.16 -8.34
N LYS A 195 -11.67 -18.07 -8.65
CA LYS A 195 -11.19 -19.12 -7.73
C LYS A 195 -10.17 -18.56 -6.75
N ARG A 196 -10.65 -18.14 -5.59
CA ARG A 196 -9.81 -17.60 -4.52
C ARG A 196 -8.66 -18.52 -4.07
N ALA A 197 -8.82 -19.83 -4.18
CA ALA A 197 -7.78 -20.79 -3.82
C ALA A 197 -6.52 -20.67 -4.69
N GLU A 198 -6.66 -20.10 -5.88
CA GLU A 198 -5.57 -19.87 -6.83
C GLU A 198 -4.84 -18.53 -6.60
N VAL A 199 -5.38 -17.63 -5.75
CA VAL A 199 -4.69 -16.41 -5.35
C VAL A 199 -3.45 -16.74 -4.55
N GLY A 200 -2.36 -16.06 -4.82
CA GLY A 200 -1.11 -16.20 -4.07
C GLY A 200 -1.28 -15.93 -2.56
N PRO A 201 -0.25 -16.18 -1.76
CA PRO A 201 -0.31 -16.00 -0.31
C PRO A 201 -0.64 -14.54 0.04
N THR A 202 -1.39 -14.34 1.12
CA THR A 202 -1.65 -12.97 1.61
C THR A 202 -0.35 -12.35 2.12
N ALA A 203 0.14 -11.36 1.41
CA ALA A 203 1.39 -10.68 1.73
C ALA A 203 1.36 -10.01 3.12
N PRO A 204 2.51 -9.91 3.84
CA PRO A 204 2.58 -9.28 5.17
C PRO A 204 2.00 -7.86 5.21
N GLY A 205 1.25 -7.56 6.26
CA GLY A 205 0.62 -6.23 6.42
C GLY A 205 1.62 -5.10 6.62
N ARG A 206 2.78 -5.39 7.23
CA ARG A 206 3.82 -4.41 7.55
C ARG A 206 4.42 -3.70 6.32
N ALA A 207 4.33 -4.30 5.15
CA ALA A 207 4.83 -3.71 3.91
C ALA A 207 3.77 -2.91 3.13
N LEU A 208 2.53 -2.87 3.64
CA LEU A 208 1.43 -2.16 3.02
C LEU A 208 1.26 -0.78 3.65
N TRP A 209 1.10 0.24 2.81
CA TRP A 209 0.91 1.64 3.19
C TRP A 209 -0.33 2.23 2.53
N LEU A 210 -1.20 2.86 3.31
CA LEU A 210 -2.18 3.81 2.78
C LEU A 210 -1.49 5.16 2.65
N GLU A 211 -1.12 5.54 1.43
CA GLU A 211 -0.32 6.76 1.21
C GLU A 211 -1.17 8.01 1.11
N GLN A 212 -2.33 7.90 0.46
CA GLN A 212 -3.18 9.07 0.23
C GLN A 212 -4.64 8.69 0.08
N VAL A 213 -5.51 9.60 0.54
CA VAL A 213 -6.96 9.58 0.29
C VAL A 213 -7.32 10.94 -0.28
N TRP A 214 -8.05 10.95 -1.40
CA TRP A 214 -8.54 12.18 -2.02
C TRP A 214 -10.02 12.36 -1.75
N TYR A 215 -10.38 13.58 -1.55
CA TYR A 215 -11.74 14.07 -1.35
C TYR A 215 -12.03 15.19 -2.35
N GLU A 216 -13.29 15.59 -2.48
CA GLU A 216 -13.63 16.87 -3.11
C GLU A 216 -12.99 17.99 -2.29
N ASP A 217 -12.57 19.06 -2.97
CA ASP A 217 -12.07 20.25 -2.28
C ASP A 217 -13.22 20.87 -1.50
N PHE A 218 -13.15 20.77 -0.20
CA PHE A 218 -13.99 21.57 0.70
C PHE A 218 -13.27 22.92 0.83
N ALA A 219 -13.64 23.87 -0.02
CA ALA A 219 -13.17 25.27 0.03
C ALA A 219 -13.66 25.96 1.30
#